data_749fea0d64ea954d59b3ae35751f7154
#
_entry.id   749fea0d64ea954d59b3ae35751f7154
#
_cell.length_a   1.000
_cell.length_b   1.000
_cell.length_c   1.000
_cell.angle_alpha   90.00
_cell.angle_beta   90.00
_cell.angle_gamma   90.00
#
_symmetry.space_group_name_H-M   'P 1'
#
loop_
_entity.id
_entity.type
_entity.pdbx_description
1 polymer ?
#
loop_
_entity_poly.entity_id
_entity_poly.type
_entity_poly.pdbx_seq_one_letter_code
_entity_poly.pdbx_strand_id
1 'polypeptide(L)'
;DFILAVGGGSVIDSAKAIGYGVANGGDVWDFYSHKRNAAGCLPIGVILTISATGSEMSDSSVITNEDGWIKTGYHSEYCRPKFAIMNPELTMTLPDYQTACGCTDILMHTMERYFTKGENMELTDSIAEALMRTVIENTKILKENPKDYNARAEVMWAGSLSHNGLT
;
A
#
# COMPACT_ATOMS: atom_id res chain seq x y z
N ASP A 1 -4.27 9.45 21.43
CA ASP A 1 -3.48 8.23 21.13
C ASP A 1 -3.09 8.23 19.65
N PHE A 2 -2.07 7.47 19.32
CA PHE A 2 -1.44 7.45 17.99
C PHE A 2 -0.82 6.07 17.76
N ILE A 3 -0.85 5.56 16.54
CA ILE A 3 -0.23 4.28 16.15
C ILE A 3 0.91 4.55 15.16
N LEU A 4 2.11 4.09 15.45
CA LEU A 4 3.23 4.08 14.52
C LEU A 4 3.43 2.67 13.96
N ALA A 5 3.14 2.49 12.69
CA ALA A 5 3.35 1.24 11.97
C ALA A 5 4.75 1.22 11.34
N VAL A 6 5.60 0.31 11.78
CA VAL A 6 6.95 0.11 11.21
C VAL A 6 6.95 -1.21 10.46
N GLY A 7 6.87 -1.18 9.13
CA GLY A 7 6.76 -2.40 8.34
C GLY A 7 6.25 -2.18 6.93
N GLY A 8 5.77 -3.25 6.32
CA GLY A 8 5.09 -3.25 5.03
C GLY A 8 3.58 -3.28 5.16
N GLY A 9 2.88 -3.59 4.05
CA GLY A 9 1.42 -3.56 3.95
C GLY A 9 0.70 -4.28 5.08
N SER A 10 1.08 -5.51 5.42
CA SER A 10 0.41 -6.28 6.48
C SER A 10 0.46 -5.60 7.85
N VAL A 11 1.60 -4.97 8.19
CA VAL A 11 1.76 -4.24 9.46
C VAL A 11 0.93 -2.97 9.44
N ILE A 12 0.93 -2.24 8.33
CA ILE A 12 0.17 -1.00 8.16
C ILE A 12 -1.33 -1.30 8.22
N ASP A 13 -1.79 -2.32 7.52
CA ASP A 13 -3.19 -2.73 7.48
C ASP A 13 -3.68 -3.22 8.85
N SER A 14 -2.84 -3.95 9.59
CA SER A 14 -3.14 -4.32 10.98
C SER A 14 -3.24 -3.09 11.89
N ALA A 15 -2.35 -2.11 11.73
CA ALA A 15 -2.41 -0.86 12.49
C ALA A 15 -3.71 -0.07 12.18
N LYS A 16 -4.13 -0.04 10.91
CA LYS A 16 -5.42 0.55 10.49
C LYS A 16 -6.60 -0.18 11.14
N ALA A 17 -6.60 -1.51 11.13
CA ALA A 17 -7.63 -2.32 11.77
C ALA A 17 -7.71 -2.05 13.29
N ILE A 18 -6.56 -2.00 13.98
CA ILE A 18 -6.49 -1.63 15.39
C ILE A 18 -7.03 -0.21 15.62
N GLY A 19 -6.65 0.73 14.75
CA GLY A 19 -7.12 2.12 14.80
C GLY A 19 -8.64 2.23 14.69
N TYR A 20 -9.26 1.44 13.81
CA TYR A 20 -10.72 1.34 13.71
C TYR A 20 -11.34 0.75 14.98
N GLY A 21 -10.79 -0.37 15.47
CA GLY A 21 -11.32 -1.05 16.64
C GLY A 21 -11.33 -0.16 17.88
N VAL A 22 -10.22 0.57 18.13
CA VAL A 22 -10.11 1.48 19.27
C VAL A 22 -11.05 2.68 19.14
N ALA A 23 -11.16 3.27 17.95
CA ALA A 23 -11.98 4.47 17.75
C ALA A 23 -13.50 4.19 17.81
N ASN A 24 -13.93 2.97 17.47
CA ASN A 24 -15.37 2.66 17.33
C ASN A 24 -15.87 1.61 18.33
N GLY A 25 -14.99 0.87 18.99
CA GLY A 25 -15.36 -0.28 19.85
C GLY A 25 -16.00 -1.44 19.06
N GLY A 26 -16.30 -2.54 19.75
CA GLY A 26 -16.91 -3.74 19.17
C GLY A 26 -15.93 -4.58 18.34
N ASP A 27 -16.46 -5.51 17.55
CA ASP A 27 -15.65 -6.37 16.71
C ASP A 27 -15.18 -5.61 15.46
N VAL A 28 -13.87 -5.58 15.24
CA VAL A 28 -13.26 -4.94 14.07
C VAL A 28 -13.65 -5.63 12.77
N TRP A 29 -13.92 -6.94 12.80
CA TRP A 29 -14.35 -7.69 11.64
C TRP A 29 -15.68 -7.21 11.06
N ASP A 30 -16.51 -6.54 11.86
CA ASP A 30 -17.78 -5.98 11.39
C ASP A 30 -17.60 -4.92 10.30
N PHE A 31 -16.47 -4.20 10.28
CA PHE A 31 -16.13 -3.29 9.18
C PHE A 31 -15.79 -4.05 7.91
N TYR A 32 -14.95 -5.07 8.00
CA TYR A 32 -14.49 -5.88 6.86
C TYR A 32 -15.58 -6.81 6.30
N SER A 33 -16.53 -7.20 7.13
CA SER A 33 -17.74 -7.94 6.70
C SER A 33 -18.88 -7.03 6.26
N HIS A 34 -18.66 -5.71 6.19
CA HIS A 34 -19.65 -4.70 5.80
C HIS A 34 -20.93 -4.67 6.64
N LYS A 35 -20.88 -5.16 7.87
CA LYS A 35 -22.02 -5.07 8.81
C LYS A 35 -22.21 -3.67 9.39
N ARG A 36 -21.12 -2.89 9.45
CA ARG A 36 -21.16 -1.48 9.89
C ARG A 36 -20.04 -0.68 9.24
N ASN A 37 -20.19 0.64 9.27
CA ASN A 37 -19.16 1.58 8.81
C ASN A 37 -18.42 2.19 10.00
N ALA A 38 -17.12 2.49 9.80
CA ALA A 38 -16.33 3.22 10.79
C ALA A 38 -16.77 4.70 10.85
N ALA A 39 -16.86 5.23 12.05
CA ALA A 39 -17.06 6.66 12.30
C ALA A 39 -15.75 7.42 12.57
N GLY A 40 -14.62 6.71 12.64
CA GLY A 40 -13.29 7.27 12.86
C GLY A 40 -12.22 6.19 12.89
N CYS A 41 -10.97 6.63 12.99
CA CYS A 41 -9.79 5.78 13.17
C CYS A 41 -8.77 6.54 14.01
N LEU A 42 -7.97 5.86 14.84
CA LEU A 42 -6.84 6.52 15.48
C LEU A 42 -5.87 7.04 14.41
N PRO A 43 -5.19 8.18 14.65
CA PRO A 43 -4.15 8.66 13.75
C PRO A 43 -3.02 7.62 13.60
N ILE A 44 -2.60 7.38 12.37
CA ILE A 44 -1.58 6.42 12.02
C ILE A 44 -0.42 7.14 11.34
N GLY A 45 0.80 6.85 11.75
CA GLY A 45 2.01 7.17 11.00
C GLY A 45 2.71 5.90 10.55
N VAL A 46 3.51 5.99 9.51
CA VAL A 46 4.18 4.84 8.90
C VAL A 46 5.68 5.08 8.79
N ILE A 47 6.47 4.04 9.06
CA ILE A 47 7.86 3.91 8.61
C ILE A 47 7.88 2.71 7.67
N LEU A 48 8.03 2.96 6.36
CA LEU A 48 7.90 1.93 5.35
C LEU A 48 9.19 1.10 5.23
N THR A 49 9.06 -0.23 5.24
CA THR A 49 10.20 -1.15 5.11
C THR A 49 10.16 -2.03 3.86
N ILE A 50 9.05 -2.02 3.12
CA ILE A 50 8.92 -2.70 1.82
C ILE A 50 7.93 -1.93 0.94
N SER A 51 8.30 -1.67 -0.29
CA SER A 51 7.45 -1.05 -1.31
C SER A 51 6.67 -2.13 -2.04
N ALA A 52 5.35 -2.10 -1.95
CA ALA A 52 4.44 -3.03 -2.61
C ALA A 52 3.01 -2.46 -2.65
N THR A 53 2.29 -2.56 -1.53
CA THR A 53 0.84 -2.35 -1.43
C THR A 53 0.39 -0.89 -1.53
N GLY A 54 1.28 0.09 -1.32
CA GLY A 54 0.89 1.50 -1.22
C GLY A 54 0.07 1.84 0.03
N SER A 55 0.02 0.95 1.02
CA SER A 55 -0.82 1.13 2.22
C SER A 55 -0.46 2.38 3.03
N GLU A 56 0.80 2.83 2.95
CA GLU A 56 1.28 4.05 3.59
C GLU A 56 0.59 5.33 3.08
N MET A 57 -0.06 5.27 1.93
CA MET A 57 -0.75 6.41 1.30
C MET A 57 -2.21 6.12 0.94
N SER A 58 -2.70 4.90 1.16
CA SER A 58 -4.04 4.48 0.78
C SER A 58 -5.06 4.60 1.92
N ASP A 59 -6.33 4.68 1.53
CA ASP A 59 -7.50 4.58 2.40
C ASP A 59 -7.95 3.14 2.66
N SER A 60 -7.21 2.17 2.13
CA SER A 60 -7.52 0.75 2.18
C SER A 60 -6.77 0.04 3.30
N SER A 61 -7.41 -0.97 3.86
CA SER A 61 -6.82 -1.92 4.80
C SER A 61 -7.37 -3.31 4.49
N VAL A 62 -6.48 -4.30 4.37
CA VAL A 62 -6.83 -5.69 4.04
C VAL A 62 -6.35 -6.61 5.16
N ILE A 63 -7.25 -7.35 5.77
CA ILE A 63 -6.92 -8.33 6.81
C ILE A 63 -7.52 -9.70 6.49
N THR A 64 -7.01 -10.72 7.16
CA THR A 64 -7.50 -12.09 7.04
C THR A 64 -8.16 -12.49 8.36
N ASN A 65 -9.40 -12.97 8.28
CA ASN A 65 -10.02 -13.68 9.38
C ASN A 65 -9.61 -15.15 9.29
N GLU A 66 -8.96 -15.66 10.34
CA GLU A 66 -8.51 -17.04 10.40
C GLU A 66 -9.68 -18.02 10.52
N ASP A 67 -10.83 -17.58 11.06
CA ASP A 67 -12.07 -18.34 10.98
C ASP A 67 -12.62 -18.28 9.54
N GLY A 68 -12.41 -19.38 8.82
CA GLY A 68 -12.79 -19.52 7.41
C GLY A 68 -11.76 -18.98 6.41
N TRP A 69 -10.61 -18.45 6.86
CA TRP A 69 -9.53 -17.93 5.99
C TRP A 69 -10.01 -16.89 4.98
N ILE A 70 -10.90 -16.00 5.44
CA ILE A 70 -11.47 -14.94 4.60
C ILE A 70 -10.56 -13.73 4.61
N LYS A 71 -9.95 -13.43 3.46
CA LYS A 71 -9.18 -12.22 3.25
C LYS A 71 -10.02 -11.17 2.52
N THR A 72 -10.22 -10.01 3.12
CA THR A 72 -11.02 -8.94 2.53
C THR A 72 -10.54 -7.56 2.97
N GLY A 73 -10.94 -6.54 2.21
CA GLY A 73 -10.58 -5.14 2.43
C GLY A 73 -11.73 -4.30 2.98
N TYR A 74 -11.34 -3.24 3.67
CA TYR A 74 -12.25 -2.16 4.05
C TYR A 74 -11.61 -0.82 3.67
N HIS A 75 -12.40 0.08 3.11
CA HIS A 75 -11.96 1.38 2.61
C HIS A 75 -12.59 2.51 3.42
N SER A 76 -11.78 3.45 3.89
CA SER A 76 -12.26 4.67 4.53
C SER A 76 -11.14 5.69 4.66
N GLU A 77 -11.40 6.94 4.30
CA GLU A 77 -10.45 8.05 4.47
C GLU A 77 -9.95 8.24 5.91
N TYR A 78 -10.68 7.74 6.91
CA TYR A 78 -10.26 7.84 8.30
C TYR A 78 -8.94 7.13 8.59
N CYS A 79 -8.63 6.02 7.89
CA CYS A 79 -7.41 5.24 8.13
C CYS A 79 -6.21 5.67 7.29
N ARG A 80 -6.37 6.63 6.38
CA ARG A 80 -5.24 7.12 5.58
C ARG A 80 -4.16 7.65 6.52
N PRO A 81 -2.91 7.15 6.45
CA PRO A 81 -1.83 7.58 7.33
C PRO A 81 -1.60 9.09 7.29
N LYS A 82 -1.28 9.67 8.43
CA LYS A 82 -1.05 11.11 8.56
C LYS A 82 0.32 11.53 8.04
N PHE A 83 1.27 10.61 8.07
CA PHE A 83 2.59 10.74 7.45
C PHE A 83 3.17 9.36 7.16
N ALA A 84 4.11 9.31 6.23
CA ALA A 84 4.94 8.16 5.95
C ALA A 84 6.42 8.58 5.88
N ILE A 85 7.26 7.92 6.67
CA ILE A 85 8.71 8.02 6.54
C ILE A 85 9.15 6.97 5.53
N MET A 86 9.65 7.46 4.39
CA MET A 86 9.99 6.66 3.23
C MET A 86 11.50 6.74 2.98
N ASN A 87 12.28 5.99 3.77
CA ASN A 87 13.74 5.89 3.58
C ASN A 87 14.06 4.65 2.75
N PRO A 88 14.58 4.78 1.51
CA PRO A 88 14.93 3.67 0.65
C PRO A 88 15.93 2.68 1.28
N GLU A 89 16.81 3.14 2.17
CA GLU A 89 17.80 2.31 2.86
C GLU A 89 17.15 1.19 3.67
N LEU A 90 15.94 1.42 4.22
CA LEU A 90 15.22 0.43 5.00
C LEU A 90 14.76 -0.77 4.15
N THR A 91 14.76 -0.64 2.83
CA THR A 91 14.40 -1.72 1.90
C THR A 91 15.60 -2.50 1.36
N MET A 92 16.85 -2.04 1.62
CA MET A 92 18.06 -2.63 1.04
C MET A 92 18.43 -4.02 1.58
N THR A 93 17.80 -4.43 2.70
CA THR A 93 18.00 -5.76 3.30
C THR A 93 16.94 -6.77 2.89
N LEU A 94 15.98 -6.36 2.06
CA LEU A 94 14.96 -7.28 1.56
C LEU A 94 15.59 -8.35 0.66
N PRO A 95 15.17 -9.62 0.79
CA PRO A 95 15.50 -10.65 -0.18
C PRO A 95 15.03 -10.27 -1.59
N ASP A 96 15.76 -10.71 -2.61
CA ASP A 96 15.46 -10.42 -4.02
C ASP A 96 14.03 -10.83 -4.39
N TYR A 97 13.58 -11.98 -3.89
CA TYR A 97 12.21 -12.45 -4.10
C TYR A 97 11.16 -11.47 -3.56
N GLN A 98 11.37 -10.92 -2.37
CA GLN A 98 10.43 -9.96 -1.77
C GLN A 98 10.44 -8.62 -2.52
N THR A 99 11.61 -8.20 -3.01
CA THR A 99 11.72 -7.01 -3.88
C THR A 99 10.93 -7.23 -5.19
N ALA A 100 11.11 -8.39 -5.83
CA ALA A 100 10.39 -8.73 -7.07
C ALA A 100 8.88 -8.82 -6.85
N CYS A 101 8.43 -9.45 -5.75
CA CYS A 101 7.02 -9.48 -5.38
C CYS A 101 6.43 -8.08 -5.19
N GLY A 102 7.17 -7.19 -4.48
CA GLY A 102 6.72 -5.81 -4.27
C GLY A 102 6.59 -5.04 -5.59
N CYS A 103 7.58 -5.13 -6.46
CA CYS A 103 7.51 -4.50 -7.79
C CYS A 103 6.35 -5.04 -8.63
N THR A 104 6.10 -6.35 -8.58
CA THR A 104 4.97 -6.97 -9.27
C THR A 104 3.63 -6.48 -8.72
N ASP A 105 3.50 -6.36 -7.40
CA ASP A 105 2.30 -5.87 -6.73
C ASP A 105 1.98 -4.42 -7.15
N ILE A 106 3.00 -3.56 -7.21
CA ILE A 106 2.86 -2.17 -7.70
C ILE A 106 2.34 -2.16 -9.15
N LEU A 107 2.90 -3.00 -10.02
CA LEU A 107 2.44 -3.13 -11.40
C LEU A 107 0.99 -3.61 -11.47
N MET A 108 0.62 -4.61 -10.67
CA MET A 108 -0.75 -5.15 -10.65
C MET A 108 -1.77 -4.12 -10.18
N HIS A 109 -1.48 -3.36 -9.13
CA HIS A 109 -2.33 -2.28 -8.67
C HIS A 109 -2.55 -1.21 -9.76
N THR A 110 -1.50 -0.84 -10.47
CA THR A 110 -1.60 0.13 -11.56
C THR A 110 -2.38 -0.43 -12.75
N MET A 111 -2.10 -1.67 -13.15
CA MET A 111 -2.78 -2.33 -14.28
C MET A 111 -4.26 -2.57 -14.00
N GLU A 112 -4.63 -2.92 -12.75
CA GLU A 112 -6.02 -3.11 -12.35
C GLU A 112 -6.86 -1.86 -12.63
N ARG A 113 -6.31 -0.69 -12.40
CA ARG A 113 -6.97 0.59 -12.69
C ARG A 113 -6.89 0.97 -14.16
N TYR A 114 -5.73 0.79 -14.78
CA TYR A 114 -5.49 1.09 -16.19
C TYR A 114 -6.49 0.35 -17.12
N PHE A 115 -6.87 -0.88 -16.78
CA PHE A 115 -7.83 -1.66 -17.55
C PHE A 115 -9.29 -1.44 -17.16
N THR A 116 -9.60 -0.47 -16.30
CA THR A 116 -10.99 -0.09 -16.04
C THR A 116 -11.58 0.62 -17.28
N LYS A 117 -12.88 0.44 -17.50
CA LYS A 117 -13.56 1.14 -18.57
C LYS A 117 -13.83 2.59 -18.18
N GLY A 118 -13.32 3.53 -18.94
CA GLY A 118 -13.54 4.96 -18.78
C GLY A 118 -13.47 5.67 -20.13
N GLU A 119 -14.01 6.88 -20.17
CA GLU A 119 -13.86 7.81 -21.30
C GLU A 119 -12.99 9.00 -20.87
N ASN A 120 -12.19 9.53 -21.79
CA ASN A 120 -11.35 10.72 -21.54
C ASN A 120 -10.34 10.54 -20.39
N MET A 121 -9.63 9.39 -20.36
CA MET A 121 -8.66 9.03 -19.33
C MET A 121 -7.20 9.27 -19.75
N GLU A 122 -6.96 10.01 -20.82
CA GLU A 122 -5.63 10.16 -21.45
C GLU A 122 -4.53 10.56 -20.47
N LEU A 123 -4.80 11.51 -19.57
CA LEU A 123 -3.81 11.93 -18.58
C LEU A 123 -3.56 10.83 -17.53
N THR A 124 -4.62 10.23 -17.02
CA THR A 124 -4.53 9.13 -16.02
C THR A 124 -3.80 7.93 -16.61
N ASP A 125 -4.11 7.54 -17.83
CA ASP A 125 -3.46 6.44 -18.54
C ASP A 125 -1.97 6.75 -18.77
N SER A 126 -1.63 7.98 -19.17
CA SER A 126 -0.24 8.40 -19.37
C SER A 126 0.57 8.34 -18.07
N ILE A 127 -0.03 8.72 -16.94
CA ILE A 127 0.60 8.62 -15.61
C ILE A 127 0.81 7.14 -15.24
N ALA A 128 -0.22 6.31 -15.41
CA ALA A 128 -0.15 4.87 -15.13
C ALA A 128 0.93 4.18 -15.97
N GLU A 129 1.00 4.48 -17.27
CA GLU A 129 2.06 3.96 -18.15
C GLU A 129 3.46 4.41 -17.73
N ALA A 130 3.63 5.69 -17.36
CA ALA A 130 4.90 6.19 -16.88
C ALA A 130 5.34 5.49 -15.60
N LEU A 131 4.40 5.27 -14.65
CA LEU A 131 4.63 4.55 -13.41
C LEU A 131 5.06 3.10 -13.69
N MET A 132 4.34 2.39 -14.55
CA MET A 132 4.68 1.01 -14.91
C MET A 132 6.07 0.93 -15.57
N ARG A 133 6.42 1.83 -16.50
CA ARG A 133 7.76 1.89 -17.11
C ARG A 133 8.84 2.12 -16.05
N THR A 134 8.62 3.06 -15.14
CA THR A 134 9.56 3.34 -14.04
C THR A 134 9.80 2.11 -13.18
N VAL A 135 8.75 1.40 -12.78
CA VAL A 135 8.89 0.18 -11.96
C VAL A 135 9.65 -0.91 -12.72
N ILE A 136 9.34 -1.16 -14.00
CA ILE A 136 10.00 -2.18 -14.81
C ILE A 136 11.50 -1.89 -14.94
N GLU A 137 11.88 -0.65 -15.25
CA GLU A 137 13.29 -0.28 -15.43
C GLU A 137 14.06 -0.37 -14.12
N ASN A 138 13.51 0.14 -13.03
CA ASN A 138 14.18 0.11 -11.73
C ASN A 138 14.23 -1.31 -11.14
N THR A 139 13.27 -2.18 -11.43
CA THR A 139 13.32 -3.60 -11.06
C THR A 139 14.51 -4.32 -11.72
N LYS A 140 14.81 -4.02 -12.98
CA LYS A 140 16.01 -4.56 -13.66
C LYS A 140 17.30 -4.12 -12.98
N ILE A 141 17.39 -2.83 -12.60
CA ILE A 141 18.54 -2.30 -11.85
C ILE A 141 18.67 -3.02 -10.50
N LEU A 142 17.58 -3.17 -9.76
CA LEU A 142 17.59 -3.83 -8.45
C LEU A 142 17.91 -5.31 -8.51
N LYS A 143 17.65 -5.98 -9.63
CA LYS A 143 18.07 -7.36 -9.85
C LYS A 143 19.60 -7.50 -9.93
N GLU A 144 20.28 -6.53 -10.55
CA GLU A 144 21.74 -6.52 -10.70
C GLU A 144 22.45 -5.88 -9.50
N ASN A 145 21.84 -4.84 -8.93
CA ASN A 145 22.33 -4.11 -7.76
C ASN A 145 21.20 -3.91 -6.74
N PRO A 146 20.96 -4.87 -5.84
CA PRO A 146 19.86 -4.80 -4.86
C PRO A 146 19.92 -3.61 -3.88
N LYS A 147 21.08 -2.95 -3.78
CA LYS A 147 21.32 -1.82 -2.89
C LYS A 147 21.38 -0.46 -3.61
N ASP A 148 20.99 -0.39 -4.88
CA ASP A 148 20.93 0.87 -5.59
C ASP A 148 19.90 1.79 -4.94
N TYR A 149 20.38 2.88 -4.35
CA TYR A 149 19.54 3.83 -3.59
C TYR A 149 18.47 4.46 -4.48
N ASN A 150 18.87 4.91 -5.68
CA ASN A 150 17.96 5.63 -6.58
C ASN A 150 16.85 4.69 -7.09
N ALA A 151 17.20 3.47 -7.49
CA ALA A 151 16.21 2.50 -7.90
C ALA A 151 15.25 2.11 -6.76
N ARG A 152 15.75 1.97 -5.52
CA ARG A 152 14.89 1.78 -4.34
C ARG A 152 13.96 2.96 -4.11
N ALA A 153 14.44 4.19 -4.25
CA ALA A 153 13.65 5.40 -4.09
C ALA A 153 12.54 5.50 -5.15
N GLU A 154 12.87 5.22 -6.41
CA GLU A 154 11.89 5.24 -7.51
C GLU A 154 10.78 4.20 -7.31
N VAL A 155 11.15 2.96 -6.96
CA VAL A 155 10.17 1.90 -6.67
C VAL A 155 9.33 2.25 -5.44
N MET A 156 9.92 2.87 -4.41
CA MET A 156 9.21 3.27 -3.20
C MET A 156 8.17 4.35 -3.50
N TRP A 157 8.53 5.35 -4.29
CA TRP A 157 7.60 6.40 -4.69
C TRP A 157 6.50 5.88 -5.61
N ALA A 158 6.87 5.06 -6.61
CA ALA A 158 5.90 4.42 -7.50
C ALA A 158 4.88 3.55 -6.72
N GLY A 159 5.32 2.85 -5.68
CA GLY A 159 4.45 2.06 -4.81
C GLY A 159 3.37 2.89 -4.15
N SER A 160 3.72 4.06 -3.60
CA SER A 160 2.74 4.98 -3.01
C SER A 160 1.75 5.50 -4.04
N LEU A 161 2.22 5.86 -5.23
CA LEU A 161 1.36 6.41 -6.29
C LEU A 161 0.41 5.38 -6.90
N SER A 162 0.80 4.10 -6.90
CA SER A 162 -0.01 3.02 -7.48
C SER A 162 -1.31 2.75 -6.72
N HIS A 163 -1.48 3.26 -5.49
CA HIS A 163 -2.66 2.95 -4.66
C HIS A 163 -3.17 4.15 -3.84
N ASN A 164 -2.96 5.35 -4.29
CA ASN A 164 -3.42 6.56 -3.57
C ASN A 164 -4.64 7.24 -4.20
N GLY A 165 -5.17 6.68 -5.29
CA GLY A 165 -6.28 7.23 -6.04
C GLY A 165 -5.88 8.21 -7.15
N LEU A 166 -4.58 8.26 -7.52
CA LEU A 166 -4.10 9.08 -8.62
C LEU A 166 -4.34 8.42 -9.99
N THR A 167 -4.22 7.10 -10.02
CA THR A 167 -4.42 6.27 -11.24
C THR A 167 -5.60 5.36 -11.09
#